data_83698168a149ed44d9d00250d93921f2
#
_entry.id   83698168a149ed44d9d00250d93921f2
#
_cell.length_a   1.000
_cell.length_b   1.000
_cell.length_c   1.000
_cell.angle_alpha   90.00
_cell.angle_beta   90.00
_cell.angle_gamma   90.00
#
_symmetry.space_group_name_H-M   'P 1'
#
loop_
_entity.id
_entity.type
_entity.pdbx_description
1 polymer ?
#
loop_
_entity_poly.entity_id
_entity_poly.type
_entity_poly.pdbx_seq_one_letter_code
_entity_poly.pdbx_strand_id
1 'polypeptide(L)'
;MSHPCNTSEQVEATHLKMYIAILDEFPDYMAPTLVAHSVLAAHLKFHGTPIYDQWLNESFKKCVVRVNQKEFDRIATLPLVHLGHENRTLDARKSCAVVCPATDVPNVLKYAKLWKPK
;
A
#
# COMPACT_ATOMS: atom_id res chain seq x y z
N MET A 1 8.40 13.66 22.43
CA MET A 1 9.04 14.65 22.27
C MET A 1 10.07 14.67 21.24
N SER A 2 9.94 15.39 20.31
CA SER A 2 10.89 15.39 19.24
C SER A 2 12.18 16.10 19.65
N HIS A 3 13.25 15.79 18.96
CA HIS A 3 14.53 16.35 19.17
C HIS A 3 14.91 17.16 17.96
N PRO A 4 15.77 18.14 18.11
CA PRO A 4 16.25 18.92 16.97
C PRO A 4 16.86 18.04 15.89
N CYS A 5 17.59 17.01 16.28
CA CYS A 5 18.23 16.13 15.31
C CYS A 5 17.24 15.28 14.53
N ASN A 6 15.98 15.24 14.97
CA ASN A 6 14.97 14.44 14.30
C ASN A 6 14.15 15.25 13.31
N THR A 7 14.46 16.50 13.11
CA THR A 7 13.66 17.35 12.23
C THR A 7 13.59 16.81 10.81
N SER A 8 14.73 16.38 10.27
CA SER A 8 14.75 15.80 8.92
C SER A 8 13.94 14.54 8.84
N GLU A 9 14.05 13.69 9.85
CA GLU A 9 13.28 12.44 9.88
C GLU A 9 11.79 12.71 9.91
N GLN A 10 11.37 13.72 10.69
CA GLN A 10 9.97 14.07 10.75
C GLN A 10 9.46 14.59 9.43
N VAL A 11 10.27 15.38 8.72
CA VAL A 11 9.90 15.84 7.38
C VAL A 11 9.76 14.67 6.43
N GLU A 12 10.70 13.72 6.49
CA GLU A 12 10.62 12.51 5.68
C GLU A 12 9.40 11.70 6.03
N ALA A 13 9.09 11.58 7.30
CA ALA A 13 7.92 10.83 7.75
C ALA A 13 6.63 11.40 7.20
N THR A 14 6.51 12.71 7.07
CA THR A 14 5.30 13.33 6.52
C THR A 14 5.13 13.02 5.04
N HIS A 15 6.17 12.56 4.37
CA HIS A 15 6.09 12.16 2.97
C HIS A 15 5.89 10.66 2.81
N LEU A 16 6.00 9.89 3.90
CA LEU A 16 5.74 8.45 3.82
C LEU A 16 4.29 8.19 3.48
N LYS A 17 4.08 7.26 2.57
CA LYS A 17 2.75 6.97 2.07
C LYS A 17 2.62 5.47 1.85
N MET A 18 1.50 4.92 2.28
CA MET A 18 1.19 3.53 1.98
C MET A 18 0.48 3.47 0.64
N TYR A 19 1.05 2.75 -0.30
CA TYR A 19 0.41 2.52 -1.60
C TYR A 19 -0.39 1.24 -1.56
N ILE A 20 -1.62 1.31 -2.03
CA ILE A 20 -2.55 0.19 -2.08
C ILE A 20 -2.96 0.03 -3.54
N ALA A 21 -2.48 -1.02 -4.18
CA ALA A 21 -2.71 -1.23 -5.61
C ALA A 21 -3.81 -2.25 -5.83
N ILE A 22 -4.85 -1.86 -6.54
CA ILE A 22 -5.97 -2.75 -6.87
C ILE A 22 -5.86 -3.17 -8.33
N LEU A 23 -5.92 -4.47 -8.56
CA LEU A 23 -5.88 -5.03 -9.90
C LEU A 23 -7.15 -4.66 -10.65
N ASP A 24 -6.98 -4.10 -11.85
CA ASP A 24 -8.05 -3.47 -12.62
C ASP A 24 -9.17 -4.42 -13.05
N GLU A 25 -8.90 -5.70 -13.15
CA GLU A 25 -9.91 -6.64 -13.64
C GLU A 25 -10.99 -7.00 -12.63
N PHE A 26 -10.88 -6.54 -11.39
CA PHE A 26 -11.92 -6.82 -10.40
C PHE A 26 -13.00 -5.75 -10.43
N PRO A 27 -14.26 -6.12 -10.15
CA PRO A 27 -15.35 -5.15 -10.13
C PRO A 27 -15.14 -4.08 -9.09
N ASP A 28 -15.52 -2.85 -9.42
CA ASP A 28 -15.31 -1.70 -8.54
C ASP A 28 -16.04 -1.84 -7.19
N TYR A 29 -17.19 -2.51 -7.17
CA TYR A 29 -17.92 -2.65 -5.91
C TYR A 29 -17.16 -3.46 -4.87
N MET A 30 -16.18 -4.24 -5.29
CA MET A 30 -15.35 -5.04 -4.36
C MET A 30 -14.22 -4.25 -3.74
N ALA A 31 -13.88 -3.09 -4.30
CA ALA A 31 -12.70 -2.34 -3.87
C ALA A 31 -12.71 -1.99 -2.39
N PRO A 32 -13.79 -1.49 -1.79
CA PRO A 32 -13.74 -1.16 -0.35
C PRO A 32 -13.38 -2.36 0.52
N THR A 33 -13.97 -3.51 0.25
CA THR A 33 -13.70 -4.71 1.02
C THR A 33 -12.28 -5.20 0.80
N LEU A 34 -11.81 -5.22 -0.46
CA LEU A 34 -10.46 -5.65 -0.78
C LEU A 34 -9.42 -4.78 -0.08
N VAL A 35 -9.63 -3.47 -0.09
CA VAL A 35 -8.72 -2.53 0.58
C VAL A 35 -8.71 -2.76 2.08
N ALA A 36 -9.89 -2.86 2.69
CA ALA A 36 -9.99 -3.02 4.14
C ALA A 36 -9.32 -4.31 4.61
N HIS A 37 -9.59 -5.42 3.93
CA HIS A 37 -8.95 -6.70 4.24
C HIS A 37 -7.44 -6.61 4.12
N SER A 38 -6.98 -6.07 3.00
CA SER A 38 -5.56 -6.08 2.68
C SER A 38 -4.77 -5.16 3.59
N VAL A 39 -5.31 -4.00 3.91
CA VAL A 39 -4.63 -3.05 4.80
C VAL A 39 -4.51 -3.61 6.21
N LEU A 40 -5.59 -4.23 6.71
CA LEU A 40 -5.53 -4.82 8.04
C LEU A 40 -4.54 -5.98 8.09
N ALA A 41 -4.55 -6.84 7.08
CA ALA A 41 -3.59 -7.95 7.02
C ALA A 41 -2.16 -7.43 6.88
N ALA A 42 -1.96 -6.38 6.09
CA ALA A 42 -0.65 -5.75 5.96
C ALA A 42 -0.17 -5.18 7.28
N HIS A 43 -1.06 -4.59 8.06
CA HIS A 43 -0.71 -4.08 9.38
C HIS A 43 -0.17 -5.20 10.27
N LEU A 44 -0.84 -6.35 10.27
CA LEU A 44 -0.37 -7.49 11.06
C LEU A 44 1.00 -7.98 10.61
N LYS A 45 1.30 -7.83 9.33
CA LYS A 45 2.57 -8.26 8.77
C LYS A 45 3.70 -7.26 9.02
N PHE A 46 3.41 -5.96 8.91
CA PHE A 46 4.45 -4.94 8.90
C PHE A 46 4.65 -4.22 10.23
N HIS A 47 3.69 -4.25 11.15
CA HIS A 47 3.87 -3.53 12.40
C HIS A 47 5.09 -4.08 13.14
N GLY A 48 5.80 -3.20 13.82
CA GLY A 48 7.08 -3.53 14.42
C GLY A 48 8.27 -3.22 13.51
N THR A 49 8.04 -3.04 12.21
CA THR A 49 9.06 -2.55 11.30
C THR A 49 9.20 -1.05 11.53
N PRO A 50 10.42 -0.52 11.78
CA PRO A 50 10.57 0.89 12.16
C PRO A 50 9.93 1.88 11.20
N ILE A 51 10.11 1.71 9.89
CA ILE A 51 9.56 2.65 8.92
C ILE A 51 8.02 2.55 8.84
N TYR A 52 7.49 1.35 9.01
CA TYR A 52 6.03 1.19 9.03
C TYR A 52 5.44 1.86 10.25
N ASP A 53 6.05 1.67 11.41
CA ASP A 53 5.57 2.27 12.65
C ASP A 53 5.69 3.79 12.61
N GLN A 54 6.73 4.31 11.99
CA GLN A 54 6.89 5.75 11.80
C GLN A 54 5.76 6.30 10.94
N TRP A 55 5.45 5.63 9.83
CA TRP A 55 4.32 6.01 8.98
C TRP A 55 3.01 5.96 9.77
N LEU A 56 2.80 4.89 10.51
CA LEU A 56 1.57 4.68 11.26
C LEU A 56 1.31 5.81 12.26
N ASN A 57 2.35 6.26 12.94
CA ASN A 57 2.23 7.23 14.02
C ASN A 57 2.35 8.68 13.57
N GLU A 58 2.98 8.94 12.44
CA GLU A 58 3.34 10.31 12.06
C GLU A 58 2.70 10.77 10.75
N SER A 59 2.66 9.92 9.75
CA SER A 59 2.11 10.30 8.44
C SER A 59 0.71 9.77 8.21
N PHE A 60 0.56 8.48 8.27
CA PHE A 60 -0.71 7.76 8.07
C PHE A 60 -1.32 7.98 6.68
N LYS A 61 -0.59 8.56 5.74
CA LYS A 61 -1.09 8.83 4.39
C LYS A 61 -1.23 7.55 3.59
N LYS A 62 -2.28 7.46 2.79
CA LYS A 62 -2.56 6.31 1.96
C LYS A 62 -2.94 6.75 0.57
N CYS A 63 -2.58 5.94 -0.40
CA CYS A 63 -2.88 6.22 -1.80
C CYS A 63 -3.35 4.93 -2.45
N VAL A 64 -4.59 4.94 -2.97
CA VAL A 64 -5.12 3.77 -3.66
C VAL A 64 -4.95 3.99 -5.15
N VAL A 65 -4.30 3.03 -5.82
CA VAL A 65 -4.03 3.13 -7.25
C VAL A 65 -4.65 1.93 -7.98
N ARG A 66 -5.01 2.15 -9.23
CA ARG A 66 -5.56 1.12 -10.11
C ARG A 66 -4.46 0.67 -11.05
N VAL A 67 -4.19 -0.62 -11.12
CA VAL A 67 -3.08 -1.15 -11.91
C VAL A 67 -3.55 -2.31 -12.78
N ASN A 68 -2.86 -2.51 -13.91
CA ASN A 68 -3.09 -3.68 -14.74
C ASN A 68 -2.25 -4.85 -14.23
N GLN A 69 -2.41 -6.01 -14.85
CA GLN A 69 -1.72 -7.21 -14.42
C GLN A 69 -0.21 -7.06 -14.47
N LYS A 70 0.32 -6.42 -15.50
CA LYS A 70 1.76 -6.25 -15.65
C LYS A 70 2.32 -5.37 -14.54
N GLU A 71 1.63 -4.29 -14.23
CA GLU A 71 2.02 -3.41 -13.12
C GLU A 71 1.91 -4.12 -11.79
N PHE A 72 0.82 -4.87 -11.60
CA PHE A 72 0.60 -5.63 -10.37
C PHE A 72 1.73 -6.63 -10.16
N ASP A 73 2.15 -7.32 -11.21
CA ASP A 73 3.23 -8.30 -11.12
C ASP A 73 4.54 -7.64 -10.71
N ARG A 74 4.82 -6.45 -11.20
CA ARG A 74 6.01 -5.69 -10.78
C ARG A 74 5.93 -5.30 -9.32
N ILE A 75 4.77 -4.85 -8.87
CA ILE A 75 4.57 -4.47 -7.48
C ILE A 75 4.75 -5.68 -6.57
N ALA A 76 4.29 -6.84 -7.01
CA ALA A 76 4.39 -8.07 -6.23
C ALA A 76 5.83 -8.51 -5.98
N THR A 77 6.79 -8.01 -6.77
CA THR A 77 8.20 -8.34 -6.58
C THR A 77 8.91 -7.43 -5.59
N LEU A 78 8.25 -6.40 -5.08
CA LEU A 78 8.87 -5.48 -4.13
C LEU A 78 9.17 -6.19 -2.82
N PRO A 79 10.22 -5.75 -2.09
CA PRO A 79 10.67 -6.49 -0.90
C PRO A 79 9.65 -6.52 0.23
N LEU A 80 8.91 -5.44 0.45
CA LEU A 80 7.97 -5.38 1.56
C LEU A 80 6.58 -5.11 1.02
N VAL A 81 5.94 -6.15 0.54
CA VAL A 81 4.60 -6.06 -0.01
C VAL A 81 3.73 -7.17 0.57
N HIS A 82 2.47 -6.85 0.81
CA HIS A 82 1.47 -7.83 1.19
C HIS A 82 0.49 -8.00 0.04
N LEU A 83 0.27 -9.24 -0.38
CA LEU A 83 -0.65 -9.55 -1.46
C LEU A 83 -1.95 -10.09 -0.86
N GLY A 84 -3.01 -9.31 -0.99
CA GLY A 84 -4.32 -9.69 -0.50
C GLY A 84 -5.08 -10.56 -1.48
N HIS A 85 -5.95 -11.41 -0.94
CA HIS A 85 -6.77 -12.33 -1.72
C HIS A 85 -8.23 -12.11 -1.43
N GLU A 86 -9.08 -12.42 -2.40
CA GLU A 86 -10.49 -12.55 -2.17
C GLU A 86 -10.82 -14.04 -2.29
N ASN A 87 -11.10 -14.67 -1.15
CA ASN A 87 -11.22 -16.13 -1.08
C ASN A 87 -12.57 -16.67 -1.47
N ARG A 88 -13.60 -15.86 -1.41
CA ARG A 88 -14.96 -16.35 -1.64
C ARG A 88 -15.42 -16.21 -3.08
N THR A 89 -15.17 -15.05 -3.65
CA THR A 89 -15.75 -14.69 -4.93
C THR A 89 -14.77 -14.91 -6.08
N LEU A 90 -13.47 -14.77 -5.83
CA LEU A 90 -12.46 -14.71 -6.87
C LEU A 90 -11.47 -15.85 -6.80
N ASP A 91 -11.88 -16.98 -6.22
CA ASP A 91 -11.06 -18.21 -6.15
C ASP A 91 -9.68 -17.97 -5.54
N ALA A 92 -9.64 -17.17 -4.49
CA ALA A 92 -8.40 -16.83 -3.78
C ALA A 92 -7.38 -16.11 -4.67
N ARG A 93 -7.83 -15.46 -5.75
CA ARG A 93 -6.92 -14.71 -6.62
C ARG A 93 -6.37 -13.49 -5.88
N LYS A 94 -5.10 -13.21 -6.14
CA LYS A 94 -4.46 -12.01 -5.62
C LYS A 94 -5.10 -10.79 -6.28
N SER A 95 -5.61 -9.90 -5.48
CA SER A 95 -6.43 -8.80 -5.98
C SER A 95 -5.93 -7.43 -5.57
N CYS A 96 -5.16 -7.36 -4.49
CA CYS A 96 -4.74 -6.10 -3.91
C CYS A 96 -3.35 -6.25 -3.34
N ALA A 97 -2.49 -5.29 -3.60
CA ALA A 97 -1.13 -5.29 -3.07
C ALA A 97 -0.97 -4.07 -2.17
N VAL A 98 -0.54 -4.29 -0.93
CA VAL A 98 -0.27 -3.21 0.01
C VAL A 98 1.24 -3.13 0.21
N VAL A 99 1.81 -2.00 -0.17
CA VAL A 99 3.26 -1.80 -0.11
C VAL A 99 3.61 -1.09 1.19
N CYS A 100 4.56 -1.67 1.93
CA CYS A 100 5.05 -1.03 3.15
C CYS A 100 5.57 0.37 2.82
N PRO A 101 5.20 1.39 3.58
CA PRO A 101 5.70 2.73 3.31
C PRO A 101 7.22 2.77 3.26
N ALA A 102 7.75 3.57 2.36
CA ALA A 102 9.19 3.71 2.18
C ALA A 102 9.50 5.12 1.69
N THR A 103 10.74 5.54 1.89
CA THR A 103 11.17 6.85 1.42
C THR A 103 11.40 6.86 -0.09
N ASP A 104 11.74 5.71 -0.65
CA ASP A 104 12.03 5.59 -2.07
C ASP A 104 10.88 4.84 -2.75
N VAL A 105 10.11 5.54 -3.57
CA VAL A 105 8.92 5.00 -4.21
C VAL A 105 9.25 4.56 -5.63
N PRO A 106 9.07 3.27 -5.96
CA PRO A 106 9.29 2.80 -7.33
C PRO A 106 8.38 3.50 -8.34
N ASN A 107 8.87 3.66 -9.56
CA ASN A 107 8.11 4.33 -10.61
C ASN A 107 6.76 3.67 -10.89
N VAL A 108 6.69 2.36 -10.77
CA VAL A 108 5.44 1.64 -11.02
C VAL A 108 4.31 2.10 -10.10
N LEU A 109 4.64 2.56 -8.89
CA LEU A 109 3.67 3.12 -7.95
C LEU A 109 3.54 4.63 -8.12
N LYS A 110 4.69 5.29 -8.33
CA LYS A 110 4.74 6.75 -8.40
C LYS A 110 3.89 7.31 -9.52
N TYR A 111 3.85 6.60 -10.65
CA TYR A 111 3.11 7.04 -11.82
C TYR A 111 1.84 6.23 -12.09
N ALA A 112 1.43 5.39 -11.15
CA ALA A 112 0.20 4.64 -11.28
C ALA A 112 -1.00 5.59 -11.21
N LYS A 113 -2.07 5.23 -11.91
CA LYS A 113 -3.29 6.01 -11.88
C LYS A 113 -3.97 5.88 -10.54
N LEU A 114 -4.48 6.99 -10.02
CA LEU A 114 -5.29 6.94 -8.81
C LEU A 114 -6.56 6.14 -9.09
N TRP A 115 -6.96 5.34 -8.12
CA TRP A 115 -8.18 4.57 -8.26
C TRP A 115 -9.38 5.48 -8.19
N LYS A 116 -10.26 5.34 -9.16
CA LYS A 116 -11.53 6.06 -9.22
C LYS A 116 -12.60 5.07 -9.69
N PRO A 117 -13.83 5.22 -9.21
CA PRO A 117 -14.93 4.37 -9.71
C PRO A 117 -15.10 4.59 -11.22
N LYS A 118 -15.37 3.52 -11.91
CA LYS A 118 -15.64 3.60 -13.35
C LYS A 118 -17.03 4.12 -13.64
#